data_a10bb8609f313defc096f1e1775fda66
#
_entry.id   a10bb8609f313defc096f1e1775fda66
#
_cell.length_a   1.000
_cell.length_b   1.000
_cell.length_c   1.000
_cell.angle_alpha   90.00
_cell.angle_beta   90.00
_cell.angle_gamma   90.00
#
_symmetry.space_group_name_H-M   'P 1'
#
loop_
_entity.id
_entity.type
_entity.pdbx_description
1 polymer ?
#
loop_
_entity_poly.entity_id
_entity_poly.type
_entity_poly.pdbx_seq_one_letter_code
_entity_poly.pdbx_strand_id
1 'polypeptide(L)'
;MRLFLITAFTAILAGSAPATAQSPYLGFDRNTYPGDSNLAILHRTFSYTGYWLNNPPGEKANTWVGKRQSVESAGFGFLVLFNGRLYKELKHNAAALGQHDAQTATTSARREGFPAKTIVFLDIEEGGRMLPEQKAYIYAWVDAVTGTGFRAGVYCSGIPARDGKTSVVTAEDIRANSEGRDITYWVTNDVCPPSPGCAFSNPPNPGQSGVSFAEVWQFAQSPRRSDFAAMCRNYRSDKNCYPPGVDPASHLHLDVNTATNADPSRGAAH
;
A
#
# COMPACT_ATOMS: atom_id res chain seq x y z
N MET A 1 21.54 50.45 -55.93
CA MET A 1 20.47 50.51 -54.94
C MET A 1 20.15 49.06 -54.59
N ARG A 2 20.67 48.53 -53.47
CA ARG A 2 20.51 47.12 -52.98
C ARG A 2 19.42 47.09 -51.93
N LEU A 3 18.33 46.36 -52.22
CA LEU A 3 17.20 46.16 -51.30
C LEU A 3 17.57 45.04 -50.33
N PHE A 4 17.58 45.29 -49.01
CA PHE A 4 17.69 44.27 -47.99
C PHE A 4 16.29 43.84 -47.56
N LEU A 5 15.97 42.56 -47.80
CA LEU A 5 14.78 41.92 -47.23
C LEU A 5 15.11 41.50 -45.80
N ILE A 6 14.40 42.05 -44.82
CA ILE A 6 14.45 41.60 -43.41
C ILE A 6 13.33 40.57 -43.21
N THR A 7 13.68 39.31 -43.04
CA THR A 7 12.74 38.23 -42.69
C THR A 7 12.57 38.23 -41.19
N ALA A 8 11.39 38.59 -40.69
CA ALA A 8 11.05 38.49 -39.27
C ALA A 8 10.69 37.02 -38.93
N PHE A 9 11.47 36.41 -38.06
CA PHE A 9 11.18 35.10 -37.47
C PHE A 9 10.26 35.29 -36.26
N THR A 10 9.00 34.88 -36.36
CA THR A 10 8.09 34.87 -35.23
C THR A 10 8.29 33.56 -34.46
N ALA A 11 8.90 33.60 -33.29
CA ALA A 11 9.03 32.48 -32.40
C ALA A 11 7.66 32.20 -31.72
N ILE A 12 7.04 31.09 -32.04
CA ILE A 12 5.86 30.59 -31.36
C ILE A 12 6.31 29.92 -30.07
N LEU A 13 6.10 30.59 -28.94
CA LEU A 13 6.24 29.99 -27.60
C LEU A 13 5.06 29.02 -27.37
N ALA A 14 5.30 27.72 -27.55
CA ALA A 14 4.38 26.70 -27.13
C ALA A 14 4.37 26.65 -25.59
N GLY A 15 3.38 27.27 -24.99
CA GLY A 15 3.12 27.18 -23.55
C GLY A 15 2.72 25.74 -23.20
N SER A 16 3.57 25.02 -22.47
CA SER A 16 3.21 23.74 -21.86
C SER A 16 2.14 24.02 -20.80
N ALA A 17 0.90 23.55 -21.04
CA ALA A 17 -0.14 23.53 -20.00
C ALA A 17 0.38 22.71 -18.81
N PRO A 18 0.20 23.16 -17.56
CA PRO A 18 0.55 22.35 -16.41
C PRO A 18 -0.28 21.05 -16.45
N ALA A 19 0.40 19.89 -16.38
CA ALA A 19 -0.26 18.62 -16.23
C ALA A 19 -1.07 18.67 -14.93
N THR A 20 -2.38 18.58 -15.02
CA THR A 20 -3.26 18.46 -13.85
C THR A 20 -2.86 17.18 -13.12
N ALA A 21 -2.30 17.32 -11.92
CA ALA A 21 -1.98 16.17 -11.08
C ALA A 21 -3.29 15.37 -10.85
N GLN A 22 -3.30 14.12 -11.31
CA GLN A 22 -4.45 13.24 -11.12
C GLN A 22 -4.70 13.04 -9.64
N SER A 23 -5.95 13.18 -9.20
CA SER A 23 -6.32 12.95 -7.80
C SER A 23 -6.01 11.50 -7.41
N PRO A 24 -5.43 11.27 -6.24
CA PRO A 24 -5.19 9.92 -5.75
C PRO A 24 -6.49 9.12 -5.59
N TYR A 25 -6.37 7.80 -5.61
CA TYR A 25 -7.47 6.87 -5.47
C TYR A 25 -7.60 6.41 -4.03
N LEU A 26 -8.83 6.36 -3.51
CA LEU A 26 -9.11 5.73 -2.23
C LEU A 26 -9.19 4.21 -2.37
N GLY A 27 -8.67 3.52 -1.39
CA GLY A 27 -8.80 2.08 -1.19
C GLY A 27 -8.95 1.73 0.28
N PHE A 28 -9.16 0.46 0.53
CA PHE A 28 -9.21 -0.07 1.89
C PHE A 28 -8.49 -1.41 1.98
N ASP A 29 -8.07 -1.76 3.18
CA ASP A 29 -7.71 -3.12 3.53
C ASP A 29 -8.37 -3.54 4.83
N ARG A 30 -8.47 -4.84 5.03
CA ARG A 30 -8.91 -5.48 6.26
C ARG A 30 -8.53 -6.96 6.28
N ASN A 31 -8.42 -7.53 7.47
CA ASN A 31 -8.04 -8.94 7.63
C ASN A 31 -9.12 -9.90 7.11
N THR A 32 -10.38 -9.61 7.38
CA THR A 32 -11.49 -10.49 6.99
C THR A 32 -12.17 -9.98 5.71
N TYR A 33 -12.45 -10.89 4.76
CA TYR A 33 -13.19 -10.56 3.54
C TYR A 33 -14.55 -9.93 3.88
N PRO A 34 -14.93 -8.81 3.25
CA PRO A 34 -16.13 -8.07 3.63
C PRO A 34 -17.45 -8.78 3.27
N GLY A 35 -17.40 -9.84 2.45
CA GLY A 35 -18.56 -10.51 1.90
C GLY A 35 -19.01 -9.94 0.56
N ASP A 36 -19.45 -10.81 -0.36
CA ASP A 36 -19.84 -10.44 -1.73
C ASP A 36 -20.96 -9.38 -1.74
N SER A 37 -21.90 -9.44 -0.81
CA SER A 37 -23.03 -8.50 -0.69
C SER A 37 -22.60 -7.06 -0.36
N ASN A 38 -21.43 -6.88 0.24
CA ASN A 38 -20.93 -5.55 0.63
C ASN A 38 -20.05 -4.89 -0.46
N LEU A 39 -19.62 -5.63 -1.47
CA LEU A 39 -18.71 -5.10 -2.49
C LEU A 39 -19.31 -3.89 -3.22
N ALA A 40 -20.58 -3.96 -3.61
CA ALA A 40 -21.23 -2.87 -4.36
C ALA A 40 -21.32 -1.56 -3.57
N ILE A 41 -21.57 -1.61 -2.26
CA ILE A 41 -21.60 -0.40 -1.43
C ILE A 41 -20.21 0.15 -1.18
N LEU A 42 -19.21 -0.71 -0.98
CA LEU A 42 -17.82 -0.31 -0.79
C LEU A 42 -17.24 0.33 -2.06
N HIS A 43 -17.55 -0.20 -3.25
CA HIS A 43 -17.07 0.34 -4.52
C HIS A 43 -17.57 1.76 -4.83
N ARG A 44 -18.63 2.23 -4.16
CA ARG A 44 -19.06 3.64 -4.29
C ARG A 44 -18.04 4.64 -3.75
N THR A 45 -17.15 4.18 -2.87
CA THR A 45 -16.15 5.03 -2.21
C THR A 45 -14.72 4.63 -2.59
N PHE A 46 -14.46 3.34 -2.80
CA PHE A 46 -13.12 2.80 -2.96
C PHE A 46 -12.89 2.22 -4.34
N SER A 47 -11.74 2.51 -4.92
CA SER A 47 -11.33 2.00 -6.23
C SER A 47 -10.60 0.65 -6.14
N TYR A 48 -9.99 0.32 -5.00
CA TYR A 48 -9.26 -0.92 -4.79
C TYR A 48 -9.40 -1.43 -3.36
N THR A 49 -9.07 -2.71 -3.16
CA THR A 49 -9.09 -3.36 -1.85
C THR A 49 -7.84 -4.19 -1.61
N GLY A 50 -7.45 -4.34 -0.34
CA GLY A 50 -6.50 -5.35 0.09
C GLY A 50 -6.96 -6.76 -0.30
N TYR A 51 -6.00 -7.65 -0.61
CA TYR A 51 -6.24 -9.06 -0.92
C TYR A 51 -5.13 -9.93 -0.35
N TRP A 52 -5.43 -10.70 0.67
CA TRP A 52 -4.45 -11.53 1.37
C TRP A 52 -4.21 -12.86 0.67
N LEU A 53 -2.92 -13.20 0.49
CA LEU A 53 -2.48 -14.47 -0.11
C LEU A 53 -2.25 -15.58 0.91
N ASN A 54 -2.03 -15.22 2.18
CA ASN A 54 -1.92 -16.11 3.34
C ASN A 54 -2.78 -15.58 4.49
N ASN A 55 -2.72 -16.21 5.66
CA ASN A 55 -3.49 -15.75 6.81
C ASN A 55 -3.06 -14.34 7.22
N PRO A 56 -4.00 -13.38 7.32
CA PRO A 56 -3.71 -12.05 7.82
C PRO A 56 -3.17 -12.05 9.26
N PRO A 57 -2.53 -10.97 9.72
CA PRO A 57 -2.06 -10.86 11.10
C PRO A 57 -3.16 -11.18 12.12
N GLY A 58 -2.85 -12.11 13.04
CA GLY A 58 -3.78 -12.52 14.09
C GLY A 58 -4.92 -13.47 13.68
N GLU A 59 -5.12 -13.71 12.39
CA GLU A 59 -6.20 -14.57 11.89
C GLU A 59 -5.75 -16.03 11.73
N LYS A 60 -6.67 -16.96 12.06
CA LYS A 60 -6.45 -18.40 11.93
C LYS A 60 -6.74 -18.94 10.53
N ALA A 61 -7.46 -18.18 9.72
CA ALA A 61 -7.85 -18.54 8.37
C ALA A 61 -7.88 -17.32 7.45
N ASN A 62 -7.55 -17.52 6.18
CA ASN A 62 -7.66 -16.49 5.15
C ASN A 62 -9.02 -16.59 4.45
N THR A 63 -9.92 -15.66 4.73
CA THR A 63 -11.26 -15.60 4.13
C THR A 63 -11.27 -14.98 2.72
N TRP A 64 -10.13 -14.46 2.24
CA TRP A 64 -9.98 -13.90 0.90
C TRP A 64 -9.71 -14.96 -0.18
N VAL A 65 -9.31 -16.18 0.22
CA VAL A 65 -9.01 -17.25 -0.73
C VAL A 65 -10.21 -17.53 -1.65
N GLY A 66 -9.96 -17.54 -2.96
CA GLY A 66 -10.97 -17.76 -4.01
C GLY A 66 -11.92 -16.58 -4.26
N LYS A 67 -11.63 -15.38 -3.72
CA LYS A 67 -12.50 -14.20 -3.86
C LYS A 67 -12.04 -13.22 -4.94
N ARG A 68 -10.90 -13.48 -5.60
CA ARG A 68 -10.36 -12.56 -6.61
C ARG A 68 -11.37 -12.20 -7.70
N GLN A 69 -12.06 -13.20 -8.26
CA GLN A 69 -13.04 -12.95 -9.33
C GLN A 69 -14.24 -12.13 -8.85
N SER A 70 -14.76 -12.38 -7.63
CA SER A 70 -15.84 -11.57 -7.05
C SER A 70 -15.42 -10.11 -6.89
N VAL A 71 -14.21 -9.87 -6.38
CA VAL A 71 -13.64 -8.54 -6.17
C VAL A 71 -13.45 -7.81 -7.51
N GLU A 72 -12.83 -8.47 -8.49
CA GLU A 72 -12.61 -7.92 -9.83
C GLU A 72 -13.94 -7.62 -10.56
N SER A 73 -14.90 -8.55 -10.50
CA SER A 73 -16.23 -8.36 -11.12
C SER A 73 -17.04 -7.23 -10.48
N ALA A 74 -16.75 -6.89 -9.22
CA ALA A 74 -17.31 -5.71 -8.55
C ALA A 74 -16.63 -4.40 -8.94
N GLY A 75 -15.59 -4.42 -9.78
CA GLY A 75 -14.89 -3.24 -10.30
C GLY A 75 -13.67 -2.80 -9.51
N PHE A 76 -13.25 -3.55 -8.49
CA PHE A 76 -12.08 -3.20 -7.68
C PHE A 76 -10.76 -3.54 -8.36
N GLY A 77 -9.78 -2.65 -8.24
CA GLY A 77 -8.37 -2.99 -8.31
C GLY A 77 -7.88 -3.68 -7.02
N PHE A 78 -6.61 -4.04 -6.99
CA PHE A 78 -6.04 -4.87 -5.94
C PHE A 78 -4.84 -4.22 -5.25
N LEU A 79 -4.73 -4.49 -3.96
CA LEU A 79 -3.54 -4.31 -3.14
C LEU A 79 -3.21 -5.69 -2.56
N VAL A 80 -2.34 -6.45 -3.24
CA VAL A 80 -2.08 -7.86 -2.96
C VAL A 80 -1.05 -8.01 -1.86
N LEU A 81 -1.42 -8.72 -0.78
CA LEU A 81 -0.67 -8.80 0.47
C LEU A 81 -0.22 -10.22 0.80
N PHE A 82 0.94 -10.29 1.42
CA PHE A 82 1.46 -11.48 2.09
C PHE A 82 1.95 -11.11 3.48
N ASN A 83 1.32 -11.64 4.51
CA ASN A 83 1.69 -11.45 5.91
C ASN A 83 3.10 -12.01 6.15
N GLY A 84 4.05 -11.13 6.44
CA GLY A 84 5.43 -11.44 6.69
C GLY A 84 5.69 -12.00 8.11
N ARG A 85 6.94 -12.15 8.44
CA ARG A 85 7.37 -12.70 9.73
C ARG A 85 7.79 -11.62 10.69
N LEU A 86 7.51 -11.83 11.98
CA LEU A 86 8.04 -11.02 13.05
C LEU A 86 9.52 -11.35 13.32
N TYR A 87 10.30 -10.41 13.82
CA TYR A 87 11.72 -10.58 14.11
C TYR A 87 12.04 -11.84 14.95
N LYS A 88 11.20 -12.15 15.93
CA LYS A 88 11.37 -13.35 16.77
C LYS A 88 11.42 -14.67 15.98
N GLU A 89 10.84 -14.69 14.78
CA GLU A 89 10.78 -15.84 13.86
C GLU A 89 11.97 -15.87 12.89
N LEU A 90 12.73 -14.76 12.79
CA LEU A 90 13.83 -14.58 11.85
C LEU A 90 15.22 -14.88 12.41
N LYS A 91 15.32 -15.22 13.69
CA LYS A 91 16.62 -15.43 14.39
C LYS A 91 17.54 -16.45 13.74
N HIS A 92 16.98 -17.35 12.94
CA HIS A 92 17.73 -18.37 12.22
C HIS A 92 17.23 -18.44 10.76
N ASN A 93 18.19 -18.51 9.84
CA ASN A 93 17.91 -18.72 8.40
C ASN A 93 17.00 -17.67 7.75
N ALA A 94 17.06 -16.41 8.17
CA ALA A 94 16.16 -15.34 7.72
C ALA A 94 16.07 -15.25 6.16
N ALA A 95 17.19 -15.30 5.45
CA ALA A 95 17.19 -15.28 3.98
C ALA A 95 16.46 -16.50 3.38
N ALA A 96 16.68 -17.70 3.91
CA ALA A 96 15.98 -18.90 3.44
C ALA A 96 14.48 -18.84 3.72
N LEU A 97 14.06 -18.25 4.85
CA LEU A 97 12.66 -17.99 5.16
C LEU A 97 12.06 -16.97 4.17
N GLY A 98 12.80 -15.92 3.80
CA GLY A 98 12.37 -14.95 2.78
C GLY A 98 12.12 -15.61 1.42
N GLN A 99 13.05 -16.47 0.97
CA GLN A 99 12.88 -17.23 -0.26
C GLN A 99 11.67 -18.18 -0.21
N HIS A 100 11.50 -18.90 0.90
CA HIS A 100 10.38 -19.82 1.09
C HIS A 100 9.01 -19.08 1.06
N ASP A 101 8.92 -17.98 1.77
CA ASP A 101 7.70 -17.19 1.84
C ASP A 101 7.38 -16.52 0.50
N ALA A 102 8.39 -16.09 -0.27
CA ALA A 102 8.24 -15.61 -1.64
C ALA A 102 7.67 -16.67 -2.58
N GLN A 103 8.16 -17.92 -2.48
CA GLN A 103 7.61 -19.05 -3.25
C GLN A 103 6.16 -19.33 -2.89
N THR A 104 5.83 -19.28 -1.60
CA THR A 104 4.46 -19.45 -1.10
C THR A 104 3.56 -18.34 -1.62
N ALA A 105 3.98 -17.08 -1.53
CA ALA A 105 3.24 -15.91 -2.00
C ALA A 105 2.95 -15.99 -3.50
N THR A 106 3.98 -16.24 -4.31
CA THR A 106 3.83 -16.29 -5.78
C THR A 106 3.05 -17.50 -6.27
N THR A 107 3.13 -18.64 -5.57
CA THR A 107 2.29 -19.82 -5.83
C THR A 107 0.83 -19.51 -5.50
N SER A 108 0.55 -18.87 -4.36
CA SER A 108 -0.80 -18.44 -4.01
C SER A 108 -1.35 -17.41 -4.99
N ALA A 109 -0.55 -16.41 -5.39
CA ALA A 109 -0.96 -15.42 -6.38
C ALA A 109 -1.36 -16.06 -7.73
N ARG A 110 -0.57 -17.01 -8.22
CA ARG A 110 -0.90 -17.77 -9.45
C ARG A 110 -2.18 -18.59 -9.30
N ARG A 111 -2.36 -19.26 -8.16
CA ARG A 111 -3.56 -20.06 -7.87
C ARG A 111 -4.82 -19.18 -7.83
N GLU A 112 -4.71 -17.96 -7.31
CA GLU A 112 -5.80 -16.97 -7.30
C GLU A 112 -6.02 -16.33 -8.69
N GLY A 113 -5.13 -16.56 -9.67
CA GLY A 113 -5.25 -16.05 -11.03
C GLY A 113 -4.69 -14.64 -11.22
N PHE A 114 -3.83 -14.15 -10.33
CA PHE A 114 -3.14 -12.87 -10.54
C PHE A 114 -2.16 -12.95 -11.71
N PRO A 115 -2.15 -11.97 -12.62
CA PRO A 115 -1.29 -11.97 -13.80
C PRO A 115 0.20 -11.78 -13.43
N ALA A 116 1.08 -12.10 -14.37
CA ALA A 116 2.49 -11.74 -14.26
C ALA A 116 2.65 -10.22 -14.07
N LYS A 117 3.72 -9.80 -13.39
CA LYS A 117 4.02 -8.40 -13.00
C LYS A 117 3.06 -7.80 -11.97
N THR A 118 2.11 -8.56 -11.42
CA THR A 118 1.38 -8.12 -10.22
C THR A 118 2.39 -7.83 -9.11
N ILE A 119 2.20 -6.70 -8.42
CA ILE A 119 3.00 -6.32 -7.25
C ILE A 119 2.43 -7.06 -6.05
N VAL A 120 3.27 -7.85 -5.37
CA VAL A 120 2.92 -8.50 -4.11
C VAL A 120 3.64 -7.79 -2.98
N PHE A 121 2.88 -7.25 -2.03
CA PHE A 121 3.41 -6.52 -0.88
C PHE A 121 3.69 -7.48 0.27
N LEU A 122 4.96 -7.51 0.71
CA LEU A 122 5.33 -8.15 1.98
C LEU A 122 4.92 -7.23 3.12
N ASP A 123 4.10 -7.72 4.01
CA ASP A 123 3.64 -7.00 5.18
C ASP A 123 4.67 -7.11 6.32
N ILE A 124 5.28 -5.98 6.69
CA ILE A 124 6.27 -5.83 7.77
C ILE A 124 5.67 -4.97 8.88
N GLU A 125 5.15 -5.62 9.90
CA GLU A 125 4.45 -4.99 11.02
C GLU A 125 5.40 -4.25 12.00
N GLU A 126 6.64 -4.70 12.10
CA GLU A 126 7.60 -4.12 13.04
C GLU A 126 8.25 -2.88 12.46
N GLY A 127 8.14 -1.75 13.15
CA GLY A 127 8.72 -0.47 12.77
C GLY A 127 10.09 -0.22 13.41
N GLY A 128 10.75 0.86 12.95
CA GLY A 128 12.07 1.27 13.41
C GLY A 128 13.19 0.83 12.45
N ARG A 129 14.42 0.84 12.95
CA ARG A 129 15.57 0.37 12.18
C ARG A 129 15.51 -1.14 11.99
N MET A 130 15.61 -1.58 10.76
CA MET A 130 15.63 -3.00 10.43
C MET A 130 16.94 -3.64 10.90
N LEU A 131 16.80 -4.73 11.63
CA LEU A 131 17.93 -5.56 12.08
C LEU A 131 18.50 -6.39 10.91
N PRO A 132 19.73 -6.91 11.03
CA PRO A 132 20.34 -7.67 9.94
C PRO A 132 19.49 -8.85 9.43
N GLU A 133 18.83 -9.56 10.34
CA GLU A 133 17.96 -10.69 10.00
C GLU A 133 16.70 -10.23 9.26
N GLN A 134 16.10 -9.11 9.66
CA GLN A 134 14.95 -8.53 8.96
C GLN A 134 15.33 -8.08 7.54
N LYS A 135 16.49 -7.44 7.39
CA LYS A 135 17.03 -7.06 6.07
C LYS A 135 17.29 -8.29 5.21
N ALA A 136 17.94 -9.32 5.76
CA ALA A 136 18.20 -10.57 5.05
C ALA A 136 16.90 -11.25 4.57
N TYR A 137 15.86 -11.25 5.41
CA TYR A 137 14.53 -11.78 5.08
C TYR A 137 13.87 -10.98 3.95
N ILE A 138 13.77 -9.66 4.12
CA ILE A 138 13.09 -8.76 3.18
C ILE A 138 13.74 -8.84 1.79
N TYR A 139 15.08 -8.72 1.70
CA TYR A 139 15.73 -8.69 0.40
C TYR A 139 15.78 -10.04 -0.29
N ALA A 140 15.90 -11.14 0.44
CA ALA A 140 15.76 -12.48 -0.12
C ALA A 140 14.34 -12.74 -0.65
N TRP A 141 13.31 -12.21 0.04
CA TRP A 141 11.93 -12.26 -0.43
C TRP A 141 11.75 -11.42 -1.70
N VAL A 142 12.26 -10.19 -1.73
CA VAL A 142 12.20 -9.29 -2.91
C VAL A 142 12.85 -9.95 -4.13
N ASP A 143 14.07 -10.48 -3.98
CA ASP A 143 14.81 -11.12 -5.06
C ASP A 143 14.05 -12.35 -5.58
N ALA A 144 13.52 -13.18 -4.68
CA ALA A 144 12.79 -14.39 -5.04
C ALA A 144 11.45 -14.10 -5.74
N VAL A 145 10.66 -13.11 -5.25
CA VAL A 145 9.42 -12.69 -5.92
C VAL A 145 9.70 -12.18 -7.32
N THR A 146 10.69 -11.30 -7.47
CA THR A 146 11.09 -10.74 -8.76
C THR A 146 11.54 -11.82 -9.73
N GLY A 147 12.30 -12.82 -9.27
CA GLY A 147 12.74 -13.96 -10.05
C GLY A 147 11.61 -14.84 -10.59
N THR A 148 10.38 -14.72 -10.07
CA THR A 148 9.21 -15.49 -10.53
C THR A 148 8.38 -14.77 -11.60
N GLY A 149 8.73 -13.52 -11.95
CA GLY A 149 8.00 -12.68 -12.90
C GLY A 149 6.90 -11.82 -12.26
N PHE A 150 6.74 -11.88 -10.94
CA PHE A 150 5.98 -10.89 -10.15
C PHE A 150 6.85 -9.69 -9.82
N ARG A 151 6.27 -8.65 -9.25
CA ARG A 151 7.00 -7.49 -8.71
C ARG A 151 6.89 -7.47 -7.19
N ALA A 152 7.94 -6.99 -6.53
CA ALA A 152 7.98 -6.92 -5.09
C ALA A 152 7.51 -5.55 -4.59
N GLY A 153 6.65 -5.54 -3.58
CA GLY A 153 6.34 -4.40 -2.75
C GLY A 153 6.62 -4.70 -1.28
N VAL A 154 6.69 -3.67 -0.46
CA VAL A 154 6.80 -3.78 0.99
C VAL A 154 5.80 -2.83 1.64
N TYR A 155 4.95 -3.37 2.52
CA TYR A 155 4.21 -2.58 3.50
C TYR A 155 5.07 -2.43 4.75
N CYS A 156 5.23 -1.20 5.24
CA CYS A 156 6.02 -0.92 6.43
C CYS A 156 5.68 0.45 7.02
N SER A 157 6.20 0.73 8.22
CA SER A 157 5.97 2.00 8.90
C SER A 157 6.61 3.18 8.18
N GLY A 158 5.81 4.22 7.92
CA GLY A 158 6.24 5.58 7.55
C GLY A 158 6.38 6.52 8.75
N ILE A 159 6.14 6.03 9.97
CA ILE A 159 6.18 6.82 11.19
C ILE A 159 7.64 6.85 11.71
N PRO A 160 8.17 8.03 12.05
CA PRO A 160 9.48 8.13 12.68
C PRO A 160 9.52 7.40 14.02
N ALA A 161 10.39 6.41 14.15
CA ALA A 161 10.65 5.68 15.38
C ALA A 161 11.95 6.16 16.02
N ARG A 162 12.02 6.16 17.36
CA ARG A 162 13.22 6.55 18.09
C ARG A 162 14.35 5.54 17.86
N ASP A 163 15.54 6.04 17.53
CA ASP A 163 16.75 5.26 17.33
C ASP A 163 17.92 5.95 18.07
N GLY A 164 18.12 5.60 19.32
CA GLY A 164 19.07 6.26 20.21
C GLY A 164 18.75 7.75 20.41
N LYS A 165 19.63 8.64 19.89
CA LYS A 165 19.46 10.11 19.91
C LYS A 165 18.81 10.67 18.65
N THR A 166 18.55 9.82 17.66
CA THR A 166 17.95 10.17 16.36
C THR A 166 16.59 9.51 16.17
N SER A 167 16.00 9.66 15.01
CA SER A 167 14.85 8.89 14.57
C SER A 167 15.15 8.21 13.24
N VAL A 168 14.44 7.13 12.95
CA VAL A 168 14.51 6.40 11.70
C VAL A 168 13.09 6.13 11.21
N VAL A 169 12.87 6.24 9.91
CA VAL A 169 11.66 5.80 9.24
C VAL A 169 11.94 4.46 8.58
N THR A 170 11.14 3.44 8.87
CA THR A 170 11.38 2.06 8.41
C THR A 170 11.47 1.98 6.89
N ALA A 171 10.56 2.64 6.17
CA ALA A 171 10.56 2.69 4.70
C ALA A 171 11.87 3.27 4.15
N GLU A 172 12.39 4.33 4.78
CA GLU A 172 13.66 4.95 4.40
C GLU A 172 14.86 4.04 4.68
N ASP A 173 14.86 3.33 5.82
CA ASP A 173 15.93 2.39 6.17
C ASP A 173 15.94 1.19 5.19
N ILE A 174 14.78 0.65 4.83
CA ILE A 174 14.68 -0.42 3.81
C ILE A 174 15.18 0.09 2.46
N ARG A 175 14.74 1.27 2.01
CA ARG A 175 15.17 1.84 0.73
C ARG A 175 16.66 2.13 0.67
N ALA A 176 17.22 2.71 1.72
CA ALA A 176 18.64 3.03 1.80
C ALA A 176 19.56 1.81 1.71
N ASN A 177 19.07 0.63 2.11
CA ASN A 177 19.82 -0.62 2.08
C ASN A 177 19.37 -1.58 0.97
N SER A 178 18.51 -1.12 0.02
CA SER A 178 17.93 -1.99 -1.02
C SER A 178 18.90 -2.41 -2.13
N GLU A 179 20.07 -1.77 -2.21
CA GLU A 179 21.10 -2.07 -3.21
C GLU A 179 20.59 -2.04 -4.65
N GLY A 180 19.69 -1.09 -4.94
CA GLY A 180 19.12 -0.88 -6.28
C GLY A 180 17.98 -1.84 -6.64
N ARG A 181 17.46 -2.65 -5.70
CA ARG A 181 16.26 -3.48 -5.93
C ARG A 181 15.05 -2.61 -6.22
N ASP A 182 14.25 -3.00 -7.22
CA ASP A 182 12.97 -2.34 -7.54
C ASP A 182 11.90 -2.80 -6.53
N ILE A 183 11.60 -1.92 -5.56
CA ILE A 183 10.64 -2.17 -4.49
C ILE A 183 9.57 -1.09 -4.53
N THR A 184 8.30 -1.48 -4.62
CA THR A 184 7.16 -0.58 -4.46
C THR A 184 6.85 -0.43 -2.97
N TYR A 185 6.62 0.81 -2.50
CA TYR A 185 6.39 1.06 -1.08
C TYR A 185 4.94 1.42 -0.79
N TRP A 186 4.34 0.66 0.12
CA TRP A 186 3.12 0.99 0.81
C TRP A 186 3.46 1.29 2.27
N VAL A 187 3.15 2.50 2.73
CA VAL A 187 3.50 2.92 4.07
C VAL A 187 2.27 3.13 4.94
N THR A 188 2.38 2.79 6.23
CA THR A 188 1.41 3.21 7.22
C THR A 188 1.92 4.46 7.93
N ASN A 189 1.08 5.50 7.99
CA ASN A 189 1.26 6.65 8.84
C ASN A 189 -0.12 7.25 9.17
N ASP A 190 -0.69 6.84 10.29
CA ASP A 190 -2.00 7.26 10.80
C ASP A 190 -1.90 8.36 11.86
N VAL A 191 -0.72 8.98 12.02
CA VAL A 191 -0.50 10.13 12.90
C VAL A 191 -1.16 11.37 12.30
N CYS A 192 -1.99 12.07 13.05
CA CYS A 192 -2.65 13.29 12.61
C CYS A 192 -2.01 14.55 13.22
N PRO A 193 -1.43 15.49 12.41
CA PRO A 193 -1.10 15.34 10.99
C PRO A 193 0.15 14.48 10.78
N PRO A 194 0.50 13.96 9.60
CA PRO A 194 -0.03 14.34 8.29
C PRO A 194 -1.33 13.64 7.89
N SER A 195 -1.73 12.56 8.58
CA SER A 195 -2.98 11.86 8.29
C SER A 195 -4.20 12.79 8.45
N PRO A 196 -5.15 12.76 7.50
CA PRO A 196 -6.43 13.46 7.67
C PRO A 196 -7.39 12.75 8.64
N GLY A 197 -6.98 11.63 9.25
CA GLY A 197 -7.87 10.76 10.03
C GLY A 197 -8.82 9.98 9.14
N CYS A 198 -9.96 9.54 9.69
CA CYS A 198 -10.99 8.79 8.93
C CYS A 198 -11.80 9.75 8.02
N ALA A 199 -11.16 10.25 6.95
CA ALA A 199 -11.75 11.14 5.96
C ALA A 199 -11.74 10.51 4.57
N PHE A 200 -12.88 10.59 3.86
CA PHE A 200 -13.06 10.00 2.53
C PHE A 200 -13.12 11.05 1.41
N SER A 201 -13.30 12.33 1.77
CA SER A 201 -13.20 13.44 0.82
C SER A 201 -11.75 13.89 0.67
N ASN A 202 -11.34 14.22 -0.56
CA ASN A 202 -9.99 14.70 -0.88
C ASN A 202 -8.88 13.74 -0.39
N PRO A 203 -8.76 12.55 -0.99
CA PRO A 203 -7.72 11.59 -0.61
C PRO A 203 -6.35 12.24 -0.70
N PRO A 204 -5.50 12.11 0.34
CA PRO A 204 -4.18 12.74 0.34
C PRO A 204 -3.24 12.02 -0.63
N ASN A 205 -2.27 12.73 -1.21
CA ASN A 205 -1.26 12.09 -2.05
C ASN A 205 -0.36 11.18 -1.19
N PRO A 206 -0.06 9.94 -1.59
CA PRO A 206 0.80 9.02 -0.84
C PRO A 206 2.17 9.63 -0.46
N GLY A 207 2.76 10.44 -1.33
CA GLY A 207 4.01 11.15 -1.03
C GLY A 207 3.92 12.17 0.12
N GLN A 208 2.71 12.51 0.60
CA GLN A 208 2.49 13.37 1.77
C GLN A 208 2.48 12.59 3.09
N SER A 209 2.62 11.27 3.05
CA SER A 209 2.70 10.39 4.23
C SER A 209 3.89 10.66 5.17
N GLY A 210 4.84 11.49 4.74
CA GLY A 210 6.16 11.64 5.34
C GLY A 210 7.24 10.83 4.59
N VAL A 211 6.83 9.96 3.66
CA VAL A 211 7.70 9.15 2.79
C VAL A 211 7.41 9.54 1.34
N SER A 212 8.25 10.37 0.75
CA SER A 212 8.00 11.01 -0.56
C SER A 212 7.92 10.03 -1.73
N PHE A 213 8.45 8.82 -1.58
CA PHE A 213 8.45 7.76 -2.59
C PHE A 213 7.37 6.69 -2.35
N ALA A 214 6.46 6.90 -1.40
CA ALA A 214 5.33 5.99 -1.19
C ALA A 214 4.38 6.03 -2.39
N GLU A 215 4.00 4.88 -2.91
CA GLU A 215 2.97 4.73 -3.95
C GLU A 215 1.60 4.46 -3.35
N VAL A 216 1.57 3.88 -2.14
CA VAL A 216 0.36 3.65 -1.34
C VAL A 216 0.59 4.14 0.08
N TRP A 217 -0.43 4.74 0.68
CA TRP A 217 -0.40 5.22 2.06
C TRP A 217 -1.65 4.78 2.81
N GLN A 218 -1.48 3.94 3.85
CA GLN A 218 -2.51 3.65 4.84
C GLN A 218 -2.52 4.79 5.85
N PHE A 219 -3.51 5.66 5.76
CA PHE A 219 -3.56 6.90 6.55
C PHE A 219 -4.54 6.83 7.72
N ALA A 220 -5.39 5.81 7.80
CA ALA A 220 -6.28 5.62 8.94
C ALA A 220 -6.47 4.12 9.21
N GLN A 221 -6.27 3.72 10.47
CA GLN A 221 -6.47 2.35 10.95
C GLN A 221 -7.74 2.23 11.79
N SER A 222 -8.35 1.06 11.79
CA SER A 222 -9.52 0.70 12.59
C SER A 222 -9.23 -0.49 13.50
N PRO A 223 -9.27 -0.35 14.81
CA PRO A 223 -9.57 0.89 15.53
C PRO A 223 -8.39 1.87 15.53
N ARG A 224 -8.71 3.18 15.62
CA ARG A 224 -7.70 4.21 15.77
C ARG A 224 -6.78 3.93 16.96
N ARG A 225 -5.48 4.04 16.76
CA ARG A 225 -4.49 3.86 17.82
C ARG A 225 -4.66 4.90 18.93
N SER A 226 -4.58 4.46 20.19
CA SER A 226 -4.79 5.30 21.36
C SER A 226 -3.78 6.45 21.46
N ASP A 227 -2.54 6.23 21.04
CA ASP A 227 -1.44 7.18 21.13
C ASP A 227 -1.67 8.45 20.31
N PHE A 228 -2.49 8.37 19.25
CA PHE A 228 -2.80 9.48 18.36
C PHE A 228 -4.23 10.00 18.51
N ALA A 229 -4.97 9.52 19.52
CA ALA A 229 -6.39 9.69 19.68
C ALA A 229 -6.86 11.14 19.69
N ALA A 230 -6.11 12.06 20.31
CA ALA A 230 -6.54 13.44 20.51
C ALA A 230 -6.50 14.30 19.23
N MET A 231 -5.72 13.93 18.23
CA MET A 231 -5.46 14.76 17.05
C MET A 231 -6.17 14.26 15.79
N CYS A 232 -6.66 13.01 15.77
CA CYS A 232 -7.36 12.42 14.62
C CYS A 232 -8.85 12.70 14.64
N ARG A 233 -9.44 12.92 13.45
CA ARG A 233 -10.87 13.30 13.28
C ARG A 233 -11.65 12.25 12.50
N ASN A 234 -12.99 12.39 12.54
CA ASN A 234 -13.95 11.63 11.73
C ASN A 234 -14.08 10.13 12.05
N TYR A 235 -13.47 9.65 13.11
CA TYR A 235 -13.72 8.32 13.63
C TYR A 235 -15.09 8.25 14.34
N ARG A 236 -15.72 7.09 14.32
CA ARG A 236 -16.93 6.84 15.14
C ARG A 236 -16.56 6.69 16.63
N SER A 237 -17.57 6.63 17.47
CA SER A 237 -17.41 6.50 18.94
C SER A 237 -16.65 5.23 19.35
N ASP A 238 -16.75 4.16 18.56
CA ASP A 238 -16.01 2.90 18.71
C ASP A 238 -14.57 2.97 18.17
N LYS A 239 -14.12 4.16 17.73
CA LYS A 239 -12.80 4.46 17.17
C LYS A 239 -12.53 3.83 15.79
N ASN A 240 -13.54 3.37 15.09
CA ASN A 240 -13.40 2.76 13.77
C ASN A 240 -13.78 3.71 12.63
N CYS A 241 -13.23 3.45 11.46
CA CYS A 241 -13.63 4.06 10.20
C CYS A 241 -14.70 3.21 9.52
N TYR A 242 -15.81 3.85 9.18
CA TYR A 242 -16.88 3.26 8.39
C TYR A 242 -17.11 4.09 7.12
N PRO A 243 -17.15 3.47 5.94
CA PRO A 243 -17.42 4.20 4.71
C PRO A 243 -18.84 4.76 4.68
N PRO A 244 -19.09 5.81 3.87
CA PRO A 244 -20.43 6.35 3.70
C PRO A 244 -21.45 5.30 3.30
N GLY A 245 -22.63 5.29 3.96
CA GLY A 245 -23.70 4.34 3.66
C GLY A 245 -23.56 2.96 4.29
N VAL A 246 -22.49 2.70 5.03
CA VAL A 246 -22.31 1.47 5.81
C VAL A 246 -22.79 1.69 7.25
N ASP A 247 -23.68 0.80 7.71
CA ASP A 247 -24.14 0.81 9.11
C ASP A 247 -23.01 0.31 10.03
N PRO A 248 -22.60 1.05 11.05
CA PRO A 248 -21.63 0.58 12.05
C PRO A 248 -22.01 -0.73 12.74
N ALA A 249 -23.32 -1.05 12.87
CA ALA A 249 -23.80 -2.31 13.41
C ALA A 249 -23.38 -3.54 12.57
N SER A 250 -22.99 -3.34 11.32
CA SER A 250 -22.44 -4.40 10.46
C SER A 250 -21.03 -4.82 10.84
N HIS A 251 -20.33 -4.06 11.72
CA HIS A 251 -18.90 -4.23 12.04
C HIS A 251 -17.98 -4.21 10.81
N LEU A 252 -18.41 -3.58 9.71
CA LEU A 252 -17.65 -3.44 8.48
C LEU A 252 -16.75 -2.19 8.56
N HIS A 253 -15.89 -2.14 9.57
CA HIS A 253 -14.84 -1.13 9.69
C HIS A 253 -13.63 -1.53 8.84
N LEU A 254 -12.88 -0.52 8.40
CA LEU A 254 -11.81 -0.65 7.42
C LEU A 254 -10.59 0.14 7.86
N ASP A 255 -9.42 -0.30 7.39
CA ASP A 255 -8.24 0.52 7.27
C ASP A 255 -8.30 1.26 5.93
N VAL A 256 -7.99 2.56 5.93
CA VAL A 256 -8.21 3.42 4.76
C VAL A 256 -6.89 3.80 4.13
N ASN A 257 -6.84 3.60 2.81
CA ASN A 257 -5.65 3.82 2.01
C ASN A 257 -5.88 4.85 0.91
N THR A 258 -4.79 5.45 0.45
CA THR A 258 -4.73 6.20 -0.79
C THR A 258 -3.59 5.68 -1.66
N ALA A 259 -3.75 5.75 -2.98
CA ALA A 259 -2.74 5.30 -3.94
C ALA A 259 -2.69 6.18 -5.18
N THR A 260 -1.56 6.14 -5.89
CA THR A 260 -1.37 6.84 -7.16
C THR A 260 -2.10 6.15 -8.32
N ASN A 261 -2.56 4.90 -8.13
CA ASN A 261 -3.23 4.09 -9.15
C ASN A 261 -4.50 3.45 -8.58
N ALA A 262 -5.54 3.28 -9.40
CA ALA A 262 -6.78 2.59 -9.03
C ALA A 262 -6.61 1.07 -8.83
N ASP A 263 -5.53 0.49 -9.34
CA ASP A 263 -5.10 -0.90 -9.15
C ASP A 263 -3.62 -0.92 -8.73
N PRO A 264 -3.30 -0.62 -7.45
CA PRO A 264 -1.93 -0.43 -6.99
C PRO A 264 -1.02 -1.63 -7.22
N SER A 265 -1.57 -2.84 -7.11
CA SER A 265 -0.84 -4.07 -7.40
C SER A 265 -0.81 -4.46 -8.87
N ARG A 266 -1.57 -3.77 -9.75
CA ARG A 266 -1.75 -4.21 -11.15
C ARG A 266 -2.23 -5.65 -11.24
N GLY A 267 -3.16 -6.00 -10.37
CA GLY A 267 -3.67 -7.36 -10.19
C GLY A 267 -4.94 -7.66 -10.98
N ALA A 268 -5.62 -6.62 -11.52
CA ALA A 268 -6.76 -6.79 -12.40
C ALA A 268 -6.31 -7.28 -13.79
N ALA A 269 -7.11 -8.14 -14.41
CA ALA A 269 -6.90 -8.53 -15.80
C ALA A 269 -7.36 -7.38 -16.70
N HIS A 270 -6.50 -6.93 -17.60
CA HIS A 270 -6.78 -5.90 -18.61
C HIS A 270 -7.22 -6.54 -19.91
#